data_5c9842aab4afe801769d3db927ce4ed3
#
_entry.id   5c9842aab4afe801769d3db927ce4ed3
#
_cell.length_a   1.000
_cell.length_b   1.000
_cell.length_c   1.000
_cell.angle_alpha   90.00
_cell.angle_beta   90.00
_cell.angle_gamma   90.00
#
_symmetry.space_group_name_H-M   'P 1'
#
loop_
_entity.id
_entity.type
_entity.pdbx_description
1 polymer ?
#
loop_
_entity_poly.entity_id
_entity_poly.type
_entity_poly.pdbx_seq_one_letter_code
_entity_poly.pdbx_strand_id
1 'polypeptide(L)'
;MAYYIANSTELDFNGLANIPTPDATDTHVPIPHTSLVTMITEALTERNFIIEETRYAVDKFNDMFGIIKIHTSNGTYNNVLGIRNSHNKRFSASACSGSSVMICDNLSFSGDHIISRKHTRHIMRDIADKINGLMTDIVTGWATQERRFTAYRNRELSSSDFNELLGDAIQSHAIQPSKALKVAEEYNDPRHDAFKERNAWSAFNAFTEIYKESPQQINNAHKRSIALHGVFDRFCAEDIEAQVLHDEPEELDSLLAVPQPDEPLFSTGEPAVSDWM
;
A
#
# COMPACT_ATOMS: atom_id res chain seq x y z
N MET A 1 -5.42 -7.89 9.48
CA MET A 1 -6.07 -6.66 8.93
C MET A 1 -6.87 -5.88 9.96
N ALA A 2 -7.66 -6.53 10.81
CA ALA A 2 -8.48 -5.87 11.82
C ALA A 2 -7.71 -4.89 12.74
N TYR A 3 -6.42 -5.06 12.89
CA TYR A 3 -5.57 -4.16 13.67
C TYR A 3 -5.27 -2.80 12.99
N TYR A 4 -5.50 -2.66 11.68
CA TYR A 4 -5.37 -1.35 11.02
C TYR A 4 -6.64 -0.52 11.08
N ILE A 5 -7.80 -1.19 11.11
CA ILE A 5 -9.11 -0.55 11.07
C ILE A 5 -9.88 -0.89 12.33
N ALA A 6 -10.23 0.13 13.10
CA ALA A 6 -10.95 -0.03 14.35
C ALA A 6 -12.35 -0.60 14.13
N ASN A 7 -12.73 -1.57 14.96
CA ASN A 7 -14.07 -2.18 14.98
C ASN A 7 -14.50 -2.75 13.61
N SER A 8 -13.57 -3.40 12.91
CA SER A 8 -13.84 -4.06 11.64
C SER A 8 -13.80 -5.59 11.77
N THR A 9 -14.50 -6.25 10.87
CA THR A 9 -14.47 -7.70 10.67
C THR A 9 -13.76 -8.01 9.36
N GLU A 10 -12.78 -8.90 9.41
CA GLU A 10 -12.07 -9.36 8.23
C GLU A 10 -12.94 -10.34 7.43
N LEU A 11 -12.99 -10.15 6.11
CA LEU A 11 -13.77 -10.95 5.18
C LEU A 11 -12.90 -11.31 3.97
N ASP A 12 -13.22 -12.44 3.34
CA ASP A 12 -12.75 -12.78 2.00
C ASP A 12 -13.66 -12.13 0.93
N PHE A 13 -13.35 -12.38 -0.34
CA PHE A 13 -14.14 -11.84 -1.46
C PHE A 13 -15.59 -12.33 -1.43
N ASN A 14 -15.83 -13.58 -1.05
CA ASN A 14 -17.18 -14.13 -0.93
C ASN A 14 -17.96 -13.49 0.23
N GLY A 15 -17.27 -13.21 1.34
CA GLY A 15 -17.83 -12.46 2.45
C GLY A 15 -18.25 -11.04 2.03
N LEU A 16 -17.44 -10.36 1.21
CA LEU A 16 -17.81 -9.05 0.64
C LEU A 16 -19.06 -9.13 -0.26
N ALA A 17 -19.20 -10.20 -1.03
CA ALA A 17 -20.35 -10.39 -1.91
C ALA A 17 -21.68 -10.51 -1.13
N ASN A 18 -21.62 -10.93 0.13
CA ASN A 18 -22.77 -11.02 1.01
C ASN A 18 -23.15 -9.68 1.67
N ILE A 19 -22.35 -8.63 1.53
CA ILE A 19 -22.70 -7.30 2.05
C ILE A 19 -23.74 -6.66 1.12
N PRO A 20 -24.93 -6.34 1.62
CA PRO A 20 -25.98 -5.79 0.77
C PRO A 20 -25.61 -4.38 0.28
N THR A 21 -25.79 -4.17 -1.02
CA THR A 21 -25.65 -2.84 -1.62
C THR A 21 -27.03 -2.19 -1.64
N PRO A 22 -27.21 -1.01 -1.01
CA PRO A 22 -28.49 -0.31 -1.01
C PRO A 22 -28.95 0.08 -2.41
N ASP A 23 -30.24 0.24 -2.60
CA ASP A 23 -30.82 0.73 -3.86
C ASP A 23 -30.30 2.14 -4.19
N ALA A 24 -30.14 2.39 -5.49
CA ALA A 24 -29.78 3.72 -5.97
C ALA A 24 -30.90 4.73 -5.74
N THR A 25 -30.53 5.98 -5.45
CA THR A 25 -31.44 7.13 -5.42
C THR A 25 -31.07 8.11 -6.53
N ASP A 26 -31.85 9.15 -6.74
CA ASP A 26 -31.58 10.18 -7.77
C ASP A 26 -30.19 10.82 -7.66
N THR A 27 -29.66 10.91 -6.44
CA THR A 27 -28.38 11.60 -6.15
C THR A 27 -27.28 10.67 -5.66
N HIS A 28 -27.58 9.39 -5.39
CA HIS A 28 -26.62 8.44 -4.81
C HIS A 28 -26.78 7.06 -5.45
N VAL A 29 -25.72 6.61 -6.09
CA VAL A 29 -25.62 5.29 -6.71
C VAL A 29 -24.48 4.54 -6.02
N PRO A 30 -24.77 3.71 -5.00
CA PRO A 30 -23.71 2.95 -4.32
C PRO A 30 -23.12 1.89 -5.27
N ILE A 31 -21.81 1.67 -5.16
CA ILE A 31 -21.08 0.63 -5.88
C ILE A 31 -20.99 -0.60 -4.95
N PRO A 32 -21.33 -1.81 -5.41
CA PRO A 32 -21.01 -3.02 -4.66
C PRO A 32 -19.51 -3.08 -4.33
N HIS A 33 -19.14 -3.51 -3.14
CA HIS A 33 -17.73 -3.62 -2.74
C HIS A 33 -16.95 -4.51 -3.70
N THR A 34 -17.55 -5.64 -4.08
CA THR A 34 -16.95 -6.59 -5.05
C THR A 34 -16.72 -5.95 -6.42
N SER A 35 -17.62 -5.11 -6.90
CA SER A 35 -17.46 -4.44 -8.20
C SER A 35 -16.23 -3.52 -8.21
N LEU A 36 -15.99 -2.77 -7.14
CA LEU A 36 -14.78 -1.94 -7.03
C LEU A 36 -13.51 -2.79 -6.99
N VAL A 37 -13.53 -3.87 -6.19
CA VAL A 37 -12.41 -4.82 -6.11
C VAL A 37 -12.11 -5.43 -7.47
N THR A 38 -13.15 -5.96 -8.15
CA THR A 38 -13.02 -6.61 -9.47
C THR A 38 -12.42 -5.65 -10.50
N MET A 39 -12.95 -4.42 -10.62
CA MET A 39 -12.41 -3.43 -11.56
C MET A 39 -10.91 -3.15 -11.33
N ILE A 40 -10.47 -3.09 -10.07
CA ILE A 40 -9.05 -2.82 -9.74
C ILE A 40 -8.19 -4.07 -10.02
N THR A 41 -8.64 -5.26 -9.62
CA THR A 41 -7.88 -6.51 -9.85
C THR A 41 -7.77 -6.86 -11.33
N GLU A 42 -8.83 -6.65 -12.11
CA GLU A 42 -8.81 -6.80 -13.56
C GLU A 42 -7.82 -5.82 -14.20
N ALA A 43 -7.87 -4.53 -13.83
CA ALA A 43 -6.96 -3.52 -14.36
C ALA A 43 -5.47 -3.78 -14.02
N LEU A 44 -5.17 -4.39 -12.87
CA LEU A 44 -3.83 -4.85 -12.51
C LEU A 44 -3.42 -6.05 -13.37
N THR A 45 -4.29 -7.06 -13.48
CA THR A 45 -4.02 -8.29 -14.24
C THR A 45 -3.81 -8.00 -15.73
N GLU A 46 -4.61 -7.11 -16.32
CA GLU A 46 -4.46 -6.67 -17.72
C GLU A 46 -3.09 -6.02 -18.01
N ARG A 47 -2.44 -5.51 -16.97
CA ARG A 47 -1.08 -4.94 -17.07
C ARG A 47 0.02 -5.88 -16.56
N ASN A 48 -0.30 -7.17 -16.44
CA ASN A 48 0.59 -8.25 -16.02
C ASN A 48 1.13 -8.09 -14.58
N PHE A 49 0.49 -7.31 -13.70
CA PHE A 49 0.85 -7.30 -12.30
C PHE A 49 0.42 -8.59 -11.61
N ILE A 50 1.33 -9.17 -10.82
CA ILE A 50 1.06 -10.39 -10.05
C ILE A 50 0.49 -9.98 -8.69
N ILE A 51 -0.76 -10.37 -8.42
CA ILE A 51 -1.41 -10.17 -7.14
C ILE A 51 -1.05 -11.32 -6.21
N GLU A 52 -0.30 -11.03 -5.13
CA GLU A 52 0.10 -12.05 -4.14
C GLU A 52 -1.00 -12.33 -3.12
N GLU A 53 -1.64 -11.28 -2.64
CA GLU A 53 -2.63 -11.38 -1.56
C GLU A 53 -3.68 -10.27 -1.68
N THR A 54 -4.90 -10.61 -1.33
CA THR A 54 -5.97 -9.63 -1.13
C THR A 54 -6.58 -9.81 0.26
N ARG A 55 -6.78 -8.72 0.99
CA ARG A 55 -7.39 -8.73 2.32
C ARG A 55 -8.44 -7.63 2.42
N TYR A 56 -9.58 -7.94 3.01
CA TYR A 56 -10.68 -7.00 3.15
C TYR A 56 -11.18 -6.96 4.59
N ALA A 57 -11.66 -5.80 5.01
CA ALA A 57 -12.33 -5.63 6.28
C ALA A 57 -13.53 -4.69 6.13
N VAL A 58 -14.59 -4.94 6.87
CA VAL A 58 -15.77 -4.07 6.93
C VAL A 58 -16.04 -3.65 8.37
N ASP A 59 -16.47 -2.42 8.56
CA ASP A 59 -16.89 -1.92 9.87
C ASP A 59 -18.39 -2.18 10.10
N LYS A 60 -18.87 -1.83 11.29
CA LYS A 60 -20.29 -1.99 11.66
C LYS A 60 -21.29 -1.21 10.77
N PHE A 61 -20.83 -0.35 9.91
CA PHE A 61 -21.62 0.43 8.96
C PHE A 61 -21.57 -0.14 7.55
N ASN A 62 -20.96 -1.32 7.38
CA ASN A 62 -20.65 -1.93 6.10
C ASN A 62 -19.74 -1.06 5.22
N ASP A 63 -18.89 -0.23 5.83
CA ASP A 63 -17.84 0.46 5.09
C ASP A 63 -16.64 -0.48 4.90
N MET A 64 -16.16 -0.59 3.67
CA MET A 64 -15.09 -1.51 3.29
C MET A 64 -13.74 -0.81 3.22
N PHE A 65 -12.72 -1.47 3.73
CA PHE A 65 -11.31 -1.22 3.45
C PHE A 65 -10.67 -2.52 2.96
N GLY A 66 -9.85 -2.43 1.92
CA GLY A 66 -9.13 -3.56 1.38
C GLY A 66 -7.67 -3.20 1.08
N ILE A 67 -6.84 -4.24 1.02
CA ILE A 67 -5.44 -4.18 0.60
C ILE A 67 -5.25 -5.23 -0.49
N ILE A 68 -4.63 -4.83 -1.59
CA ILE A 68 -4.15 -5.71 -2.65
C ILE A 68 -2.63 -5.62 -2.62
N LYS A 69 -1.96 -6.72 -2.25
CA LYS A 69 -0.50 -6.84 -2.32
C LYS A 69 -0.09 -7.27 -3.71
N ILE A 70 0.92 -6.59 -4.24
CA ILE A 70 1.44 -6.80 -5.58
C ILE A 70 2.89 -7.23 -5.44
N HIS A 71 3.25 -8.30 -6.12
CA HIS A 71 4.59 -8.86 -6.11
C HIS A 71 5.65 -7.83 -6.50
N THR A 72 6.76 -7.81 -5.77
CA THR A 72 7.96 -7.04 -6.08
C THR A 72 9.20 -7.88 -5.90
N SER A 73 10.24 -7.61 -6.67
CA SER A 73 11.52 -8.34 -6.59
C SER A 73 12.48 -7.81 -5.53
N ASN A 74 12.15 -6.72 -4.83
CA ASN A 74 13.10 -6.05 -3.93
C ASN A 74 13.35 -6.77 -2.59
N GLY A 75 12.54 -7.76 -2.20
CA GLY A 75 12.74 -8.59 -1.02
C GLY A 75 12.56 -7.86 0.34
N THR A 76 12.23 -6.58 0.36
CA THR A 76 12.11 -5.77 1.58
C THR A 76 10.66 -5.42 1.88
N TYR A 77 9.90 -5.02 0.88
CA TYR A 77 8.48 -4.67 0.98
C TYR A 77 7.75 -5.06 -0.31
N ASN A 78 6.43 -5.20 -0.21
CA ASN A 78 5.54 -5.36 -1.35
C ASN A 78 4.88 -4.02 -1.68
N ASN A 79 4.66 -3.75 -2.94
CA ASN A 79 3.75 -2.70 -3.36
C ASN A 79 2.32 -3.06 -2.99
N VAL A 80 1.53 -2.09 -2.56
CA VAL A 80 0.14 -2.32 -2.22
C VAL A 80 -0.78 -1.26 -2.81
N LEU A 81 -2.02 -1.67 -3.08
CA LEU A 81 -3.14 -0.75 -3.27
C LEU A 81 -4.07 -0.87 -2.06
N GLY A 82 -4.25 0.25 -1.37
CA GLY A 82 -5.31 0.42 -0.38
C GLY A 82 -6.58 0.87 -1.08
N ILE A 83 -7.68 0.18 -0.84
CA ILE A 83 -9.00 0.50 -1.41
C ILE A 83 -10.01 0.74 -0.31
N ARG A 84 -10.98 1.61 -0.54
CA ARG A 84 -12.09 1.82 0.38
C ARG A 84 -13.38 2.17 -0.35
N ASN A 85 -14.51 1.77 0.21
CA ASN A 85 -15.82 2.03 -0.33
C ASN A 85 -16.86 2.14 0.79
N SER A 86 -17.83 3.06 0.65
CA SER A 86 -18.88 3.31 1.61
C SER A 86 -20.23 3.37 0.91
N HIS A 87 -21.18 2.53 1.32
CA HIS A 87 -22.54 2.52 0.77
C HIS A 87 -23.43 3.65 1.33
N ASN A 88 -23.02 4.29 2.42
CA ASN A 88 -23.87 5.20 3.21
C ASN A 88 -23.41 6.67 3.15
N LYS A 89 -22.69 7.09 2.12
CA LYS A 89 -22.22 8.47 1.88
C LYS A 89 -21.17 8.98 2.87
N ARG A 90 -20.62 8.14 3.75
CA ARG A 90 -19.60 8.57 4.73
C ARG A 90 -18.31 9.01 4.08
N PHE A 91 -17.93 8.37 2.96
CA PHE A 91 -16.78 8.74 2.13
C PHE A 91 -16.92 8.20 0.70
N SER A 92 -16.06 8.69 -0.17
CA SER A 92 -16.00 8.32 -1.57
C SER A 92 -15.39 6.91 -1.76
N ALA A 93 -15.75 6.21 -2.82
CA ALA A 93 -14.96 5.11 -3.35
C ALA A 93 -13.57 5.65 -3.71
N SER A 94 -12.51 4.98 -3.25
CA SER A 94 -11.13 5.47 -3.43
C SER A 94 -10.15 4.31 -3.49
N ALA A 95 -9.04 4.54 -4.18
CA ALA A 95 -7.85 3.70 -4.10
C ALA A 95 -6.60 4.58 -3.95
N CYS A 96 -5.58 4.07 -3.28
CA CYS A 96 -4.29 4.75 -3.11
C CYS A 96 -3.15 3.74 -3.13
N SER A 97 -1.99 4.17 -3.67
CA SER A 97 -0.77 3.39 -3.64
C SER A 97 -0.12 3.43 -2.25
N GLY A 98 0.65 2.41 -1.95
CA GLY A 98 1.40 2.27 -0.70
C GLY A 98 2.34 1.08 -0.73
N SER A 99 2.87 0.74 0.44
CA SER A 99 3.77 -0.39 0.67
C SER A 99 3.39 -1.20 1.91
N SER A 100 3.79 -2.46 1.91
CA SER A 100 3.73 -3.35 3.07
C SER A 100 5.09 -4.01 3.27
N VAL A 101 5.73 -3.75 4.41
CA VAL A 101 7.05 -4.32 4.73
C VAL A 101 6.92 -5.82 5.00
N MET A 102 7.74 -6.65 4.33
CA MET A 102 7.59 -8.11 4.35
C MET A 102 7.78 -8.72 5.74
N ILE A 103 8.74 -8.23 6.53
CA ILE A 103 9.10 -8.82 7.82
C ILE A 103 8.02 -8.60 8.88
N CYS A 104 7.34 -7.46 8.84
CA CYS A 104 6.43 -7.03 9.92
C CYS A 104 5.03 -6.67 9.45
N ASP A 105 4.72 -6.78 8.17
CA ASP A 105 3.43 -6.33 7.58
C ASP A 105 3.09 -4.85 7.89
N ASN A 106 4.10 -4.01 8.14
CA ASN A 106 3.90 -2.59 8.34
C ASN A 106 3.36 -1.95 7.06
N LEU A 107 2.18 -1.35 7.17
CA LEU A 107 1.47 -0.77 6.04
C LEU A 107 1.67 0.73 6.01
N SER A 108 2.05 1.26 4.84
CA SER A 108 2.27 2.68 4.63
C SER A 108 1.64 3.15 3.31
N PHE A 109 1.03 4.33 3.31
CA PHE A 109 0.44 4.98 2.15
C PHE A 109 1.09 6.35 1.98
N SER A 110 1.76 6.57 0.85
CA SER A 110 2.46 7.84 0.57
C SER A 110 1.51 8.98 0.16
N GLY A 111 0.40 8.62 -0.44
CA GLY A 111 -0.58 9.60 -0.92
C GLY A 111 -0.27 10.20 -2.29
N ASP A 112 0.81 9.79 -2.96
CA ASP A 112 1.21 10.33 -4.25
C ASP A 112 0.20 10.01 -5.36
N HIS A 113 -0.41 8.82 -5.30
CA HIS A 113 -1.40 8.37 -6.27
C HIS A 113 -2.68 7.96 -5.55
N ILE A 114 -3.61 8.91 -5.47
CA ILE A 114 -4.93 8.71 -4.87
C ILE A 114 -6.00 9.01 -5.91
N ILE A 115 -6.86 8.03 -6.15
CA ILE A 115 -8.11 8.25 -6.87
C ILE A 115 -9.29 8.26 -5.90
N SER A 116 -10.27 9.10 -6.18
CA SER A 116 -11.48 9.18 -5.37
C SER A 116 -12.67 9.62 -6.23
N ARG A 117 -13.83 8.99 -6.02
CA ARG A 117 -15.07 9.36 -6.69
C ARG A 117 -16.27 9.20 -5.75
N LYS A 118 -17.08 10.26 -5.65
CA LYS A 118 -18.36 10.22 -4.93
C LYS A 118 -19.37 9.33 -5.66
N HIS A 119 -20.23 8.67 -4.92
CA HIS A 119 -21.30 7.80 -5.40
C HIS A 119 -22.44 8.60 -6.06
N THR A 120 -22.20 9.12 -7.25
CA THR A 120 -23.17 9.89 -8.05
C THR A 120 -23.64 9.06 -9.25
N ARG A 121 -24.59 9.58 -10.04
CA ARG A 121 -25.23 8.87 -11.16
C ARG A 121 -24.26 8.22 -12.15
N HIS A 122 -23.06 8.76 -12.35
CA HIS A 122 -22.07 8.25 -13.32
C HIS A 122 -20.89 7.55 -12.66
N ILE A 123 -21.02 7.13 -11.38
CA ILE A 123 -19.93 6.61 -10.59
C ILE A 123 -19.19 5.43 -11.26
N MET A 124 -19.92 4.47 -11.87
CA MET A 124 -19.31 3.27 -12.47
C MET A 124 -18.35 3.63 -13.62
N ARG A 125 -18.76 4.53 -14.52
CA ARG A 125 -17.90 5.03 -15.60
C ARG A 125 -16.73 5.83 -15.04
N ASP A 126 -17.04 6.81 -14.20
CA ASP A 126 -16.05 7.77 -13.73
C ASP A 126 -15.00 7.12 -12.82
N ILE A 127 -15.33 6.05 -12.09
CA ILE A 127 -14.35 5.31 -11.27
C ILE A 127 -13.48 4.40 -12.15
N ALA A 128 -14.03 3.80 -13.20
CA ALA A 128 -13.26 3.01 -14.16
C ALA A 128 -12.22 3.88 -14.88
N ASP A 129 -12.59 5.07 -15.35
CA ASP A 129 -11.67 6.04 -15.96
C ASP A 129 -10.53 6.42 -15.00
N LYS A 130 -10.85 6.64 -13.72
CA LYS A 130 -9.85 6.96 -12.69
C LYS A 130 -8.94 5.78 -12.37
N ILE A 131 -9.45 4.54 -12.32
CA ILE A 131 -8.66 3.34 -12.14
C ILE A 131 -7.65 3.20 -13.30
N ASN A 132 -8.09 3.39 -14.54
CA ASN A 132 -7.20 3.35 -15.69
C ASN A 132 -6.09 4.42 -15.63
N GLY A 133 -6.41 5.64 -15.21
CA GLY A 133 -5.42 6.70 -14.95
C GLY A 133 -4.43 6.29 -13.85
N LEU A 134 -4.95 5.78 -12.71
CA LEU A 134 -4.11 5.28 -11.62
C LEU A 134 -3.12 4.22 -12.09
N MET A 135 -3.58 3.27 -12.91
CA MET A 135 -2.71 2.21 -13.43
C MET A 135 -1.61 2.74 -14.37
N THR A 136 -1.81 3.88 -15.00
CA THR A 136 -0.76 4.52 -15.81
C THR A 136 0.32 5.14 -14.92
N ASP A 137 -0.09 5.76 -13.81
CA ASP A 137 0.80 6.54 -12.95
C ASP A 137 1.45 5.70 -11.85
N ILE A 138 0.89 4.52 -11.53
CA ILE A 138 1.26 3.74 -10.35
C ILE A 138 2.71 3.24 -10.39
N VAL A 139 3.21 2.91 -11.59
CA VAL A 139 4.58 2.46 -11.80
C VAL A 139 5.57 3.55 -11.40
N THR A 140 5.36 4.77 -11.87
CA THR A 140 6.17 5.94 -11.48
C THR A 140 6.08 6.21 -9.98
N GLY A 141 4.89 6.01 -9.40
CA GLY A 141 4.68 6.14 -7.96
C GLY A 141 5.48 5.15 -7.14
N TRP A 142 5.56 3.91 -7.58
CA TRP A 142 6.37 2.88 -6.91
C TRP A 142 7.87 3.12 -7.07
N ALA A 143 8.33 3.58 -8.23
CA ALA A 143 9.71 4.00 -8.40
C ALA A 143 10.07 5.16 -7.45
N THR A 144 9.20 6.16 -7.32
CA THR A 144 9.36 7.25 -6.36
C THR A 144 9.42 6.74 -4.91
N GLN A 145 8.61 5.76 -4.57
CA GLN A 145 8.61 5.13 -3.25
C GLN A 145 9.91 4.36 -2.97
N GLU A 146 10.48 3.66 -3.97
CA GLU A 146 11.78 2.99 -3.83
C GLU A 146 12.89 4.00 -3.52
N ARG A 147 12.95 5.12 -4.25
CA ARG A 147 13.91 6.22 -3.97
C ARG A 147 13.78 6.75 -2.54
N ARG A 148 12.56 7.00 -2.07
CA ARG A 148 12.29 7.39 -0.68
C ARG A 148 12.87 6.39 0.31
N PHE A 149 12.53 5.12 0.15
CA PHE A 149 12.95 4.09 1.09
C PHE A 149 14.46 3.85 1.04
N THR A 150 15.08 3.99 -0.13
CA THR A 150 16.55 3.97 -0.25
C THR A 150 17.18 5.14 0.48
N ALA A 151 16.66 6.35 0.30
CA ALA A 151 17.11 7.53 1.06
C ALA A 151 16.95 7.35 2.57
N TYR A 152 15.80 6.81 3.04
CA TYR A 152 15.58 6.53 4.46
C TYR A 152 16.55 5.49 5.03
N ARG A 153 16.91 4.44 4.25
CA ARG A 153 17.92 3.44 4.68
C ARG A 153 19.31 4.04 4.79
N ASN A 154 19.67 4.92 3.88
CA ASN A 154 21.00 5.53 3.81
C ASN A 154 21.19 6.68 4.80
N ARG A 155 20.11 7.28 5.32
CA ARG A 155 20.16 8.39 6.27
C ARG A 155 20.35 7.89 7.70
N GLU A 156 21.58 7.95 8.22
CA GLU A 156 21.85 7.71 9.64
C GLU A 156 21.20 8.80 10.52
N LEU A 157 20.75 8.42 11.70
CA LEU A 157 20.12 9.30 12.67
C LEU A 157 20.93 9.38 13.96
N SER A 158 21.29 10.60 14.37
CA SER A 158 21.67 10.89 15.74
C SER A 158 20.43 10.84 16.66
N SER A 159 20.66 10.83 17.97
CA SER A 159 19.55 10.95 18.95
C SER A 159 18.81 12.29 18.83
N SER A 160 19.51 13.36 18.41
CA SER A 160 18.88 14.66 18.18
C SER A 160 17.95 14.62 16.97
N ASP A 161 18.39 14.01 15.86
CA ASP A 161 17.61 13.88 14.63
C ASP A 161 16.33 13.06 14.88
N PHE A 162 16.44 11.96 15.62
CA PHE A 162 15.25 11.17 16.00
C PHE A 162 14.26 11.97 16.84
N ASN A 163 14.74 12.77 17.79
CA ASN A 163 13.86 13.59 18.64
C ASN A 163 13.19 14.71 17.81
N GLU A 164 13.86 15.27 16.82
CA GLU A 164 13.29 16.25 15.89
C GLU A 164 12.19 15.59 15.05
N LEU A 165 12.46 14.44 14.41
CA LEU A 165 11.50 13.66 13.67
C LEU A 165 10.26 13.31 14.51
N LEU A 166 10.46 12.91 15.77
CA LEU A 166 9.37 12.60 16.69
C LEU A 166 8.50 13.83 17.00
N GLY A 167 9.16 14.98 17.22
CA GLY A 167 8.49 16.26 17.43
C GLY A 167 7.65 16.68 16.21
N ASP A 168 8.23 16.60 15.01
CA ASP A 168 7.56 16.91 13.76
C ASP A 168 6.39 15.97 13.46
N ALA A 169 6.55 14.68 13.76
CA ALA A 169 5.47 13.70 13.62
C ALA A 169 4.28 13.99 14.54
N ILE A 170 4.53 14.50 15.74
CA ILE A 170 3.47 14.96 16.66
C ILE A 170 2.77 16.21 16.08
N GLN A 171 3.53 17.19 15.64
CA GLN A 171 2.99 18.45 15.10
C GLN A 171 2.17 18.25 13.83
N SER A 172 2.59 17.33 12.96
CA SER A 172 1.89 16.96 11.73
C SER A 172 0.72 15.99 11.94
N HIS A 173 0.44 15.60 13.18
CA HIS A 173 -0.58 14.60 13.53
C HIS A 173 -0.31 13.20 12.92
N ALA A 174 0.93 12.90 12.54
CA ALA A 174 1.33 11.55 12.13
C ALA A 174 1.26 10.59 13.32
N ILE A 175 1.60 11.05 14.52
CA ILE A 175 1.49 10.27 15.76
C ILE A 175 0.80 11.07 16.87
N GLN A 176 0.04 10.41 17.72
CA GLN A 176 -0.52 11.04 18.90
C GLN A 176 0.56 11.26 19.97
N PRO A 177 0.59 12.39 20.69
CA PRO A 177 1.57 12.65 21.76
C PRO A 177 1.66 11.52 22.79
N SER A 178 0.52 10.89 23.13
CA SER A 178 0.45 9.77 24.08
C SER A 178 1.13 8.49 23.60
N LYS A 179 1.51 8.40 22.31
CA LYS A 179 2.21 7.25 21.71
C LYS A 179 3.68 7.52 21.45
N ALA A 180 4.14 8.75 21.63
CA ALA A 180 5.52 9.15 21.33
C ALA A 180 6.56 8.30 22.07
N LEU A 181 6.34 8.03 23.38
CA LEU A 181 7.24 7.20 24.17
C LEU A 181 7.35 5.78 23.59
N LYS A 182 6.23 5.18 23.16
CA LYS A 182 6.24 3.84 22.55
C LYS A 182 7.00 3.80 21.23
N VAL A 183 6.92 4.86 20.40
CA VAL A 183 7.73 4.98 19.20
C VAL A 183 9.21 5.03 19.54
N ALA A 184 9.57 5.80 20.59
CA ALA A 184 10.95 5.88 21.03
C ALA A 184 11.47 4.54 21.61
N GLU A 185 10.65 3.82 22.35
CA GLU A 185 10.95 2.47 22.85
C GLU A 185 11.18 1.50 21.68
N GLU A 186 10.26 1.46 20.70
CA GLU A 186 10.36 0.61 19.52
C GLU A 186 11.59 0.93 18.64
N TYR A 187 11.94 2.22 18.51
CA TYR A 187 13.15 2.61 17.77
C TYR A 187 14.43 2.21 18.51
N ASN A 188 14.45 2.30 19.84
CA ASN A 188 15.64 1.96 20.64
C ASN A 188 15.83 0.46 20.83
N ASP A 189 14.74 -0.32 20.92
CA ASP A 189 14.73 -1.78 21.09
C ASP A 189 13.67 -2.39 20.15
N PRO A 190 13.96 -2.47 18.84
CA PRO A 190 12.99 -2.90 17.85
C PRO A 190 12.66 -4.38 17.98
N ARG A 191 11.39 -4.74 17.79
CA ARG A 191 10.87 -6.11 17.79
C ARG A 191 11.49 -6.99 16.69
N HIS A 192 11.99 -6.36 15.62
CA HIS A 192 12.58 -7.05 14.48
C HIS A 192 14.03 -6.66 14.32
N ASP A 193 14.92 -7.65 14.22
CA ASP A 193 16.37 -7.44 14.07
C ASP A 193 16.74 -6.58 12.84
N ALA A 194 15.93 -6.61 11.80
CA ALA A 194 16.12 -5.81 10.58
C ALA A 194 16.05 -4.30 10.81
N PHE A 195 15.54 -3.83 11.95
CA PHE A 195 15.41 -2.41 12.28
C PHE A 195 16.37 -1.94 13.40
N LYS A 196 17.42 -2.72 13.68
CA LYS A 196 18.45 -2.36 14.67
C LYS A 196 19.38 -1.25 14.21
N GLU A 197 19.46 -1.00 12.91
CA GLU A 197 20.23 0.12 12.37
C GLU A 197 19.65 1.46 12.82
N ARG A 198 20.53 2.42 13.12
CA ARG A 198 20.13 3.75 13.58
C ARG A 198 19.95 4.70 12.40
N ASN A 199 19.02 4.38 11.50
CA ASN A 199 18.71 5.14 10.31
C ASN A 199 17.24 5.57 10.24
N ALA A 200 16.90 6.42 9.25
CA ALA A 200 15.54 6.93 9.10
C ALA A 200 14.54 5.82 8.74
N TRP A 201 14.98 4.74 8.05
CA TRP A 201 14.12 3.60 7.75
C TRP A 201 13.66 2.86 9.01
N SER A 202 14.59 2.60 9.93
CA SER A 202 14.26 1.96 11.21
C SER A 202 13.34 2.86 12.07
N ALA A 203 13.59 4.17 12.08
CA ALA A 203 12.69 5.12 12.73
C ALA A 203 11.30 5.11 12.09
N PHE A 204 11.20 5.18 10.76
CA PHE A 204 9.91 5.11 10.05
C PHE A 204 9.12 3.84 10.41
N ASN A 205 9.82 2.70 10.47
CA ASN A 205 9.20 1.42 10.85
C ASN A 205 8.76 1.38 12.32
N ALA A 206 9.45 2.07 13.23
CA ALA A 206 9.00 2.19 14.62
C ALA A 206 7.65 2.93 14.71
N PHE A 207 7.43 4.00 13.93
CA PHE A 207 6.13 4.67 13.87
C PHE A 207 5.04 3.74 13.33
N THR A 208 5.31 3.06 12.22
CA THR A 208 4.31 2.19 11.56
C THR A 208 4.00 0.94 12.39
N GLU A 209 4.94 0.44 13.19
CA GLU A 209 4.69 -0.63 14.16
C GLU A 209 3.70 -0.18 15.24
N ILE A 210 3.88 1.01 15.79
CA ILE A 210 2.97 1.57 16.79
C ILE A 210 1.58 1.90 16.21
N TYR A 211 1.45 2.07 14.90
CA TYR A 211 0.15 2.21 14.25
C TYR A 211 -0.74 0.99 14.43
N LYS A 212 -0.19 -0.22 14.50
CA LYS A 212 -0.93 -1.46 14.75
C LYS A 212 -1.62 -1.46 16.11
N GLU A 213 -1.01 -0.82 17.11
CA GLU A 213 -1.56 -0.69 18.44
C GLU A 213 -2.66 0.40 18.55
N SER A 214 -2.88 1.15 17.49
CA SER A 214 -3.84 2.26 17.46
C SER A 214 -4.66 2.25 16.17
N PRO A 215 -5.52 1.23 15.95
CA PRO A 215 -6.35 1.14 14.77
C PRO A 215 -7.17 2.42 14.56
N GLN A 216 -7.28 2.87 13.32
CA GLN A 216 -8.02 4.06 12.94
C GLN A 216 -9.36 3.70 12.30
N GLN A 217 -10.27 4.67 12.23
CA GLN A 217 -11.45 4.54 11.37
C GLN A 217 -11.03 4.55 9.90
N ILE A 218 -11.78 3.85 9.05
CA ILE A 218 -11.48 3.65 7.62
C ILE A 218 -11.14 4.97 6.89
N ASN A 219 -11.89 6.03 7.15
CA ASN A 219 -11.68 7.31 6.49
C ASN A 219 -10.43 8.09 6.94
N ASN A 220 -9.77 7.68 8.00
CA ASN A 220 -8.60 8.35 8.59
C ASN A 220 -7.32 7.51 8.52
N ALA A 221 -7.43 6.20 8.27
CA ALA A 221 -6.30 5.28 8.36
C ALA A 221 -5.09 5.68 7.46
N HIS A 222 -5.35 6.22 6.27
CA HIS A 222 -4.30 6.67 5.36
C HIS A 222 -3.70 8.04 5.74
N LYS A 223 -4.44 8.92 6.43
CA LYS A 223 -3.99 10.30 6.68
C LYS A 223 -2.73 10.39 7.53
N ARG A 224 -2.65 9.57 8.59
CA ARG A 224 -1.46 9.55 9.45
C ARG A 224 -0.22 9.04 8.73
N SER A 225 -0.41 8.08 7.81
CA SER A 225 0.67 7.53 6.99
C SER A 225 1.20 8.59 6.01
N ILE A 226 0.32 9.31 5.33
CA ILE A 226 0.69 10.44 4.46
C ILE A 226 1.42 11.53 5.24
N ALA A 227 0.92 11.88 6.43
CA ALA A 227 1.58 12.87 7.29
C ALA A 227 2.98 12.40 7.72
N LEU A 228 3.15 11.10 8.02
CA LEU A 228 4.44 10.52 8.37
C LEU A 228 5.42 10.61 7.20
N HIS A 229 5.01 10.20 5.99
CA HIS A 229 5.83 10.36 4.79
C HIS A 229 6.25 11.82 4.61
N GLY A 230 5.34 12.77 4.75
CA GLY A 230 5.66 14.18 4.63
C GLY A 230 6.70 14.69 5.64
N VAL A 231 6.78 14.10 6.85
CA VAL A 231 7.83 14.41 7.83
C VAL A 231 9.17 13.84 7.36
N PHE A 232 9.21 12.55 7.02
CA PHE A 232 10.44 11.87 6.62
C PHE A 232 10.97 12.37 5.27
N ASP A 233 10.10 12.68 4.31
CA ASP A 233 10.49 13.24 3.01
C ASP A 233 11.17 14.61 3.17
N ARG A 234 10.66 15.48 4.05
CA ARG A 234 11.32 16.76 4.35
C ARG A 234 12.67 16.58 5.02
N PHE A 235 12.76 15.63 5.96
CA PHE A 235 14.00 15.36 6.67
C PHE A 235 15.08 14.75 5.76
N CYS A 236 14.69 13.89 4.82
CA CYS A 236 15.58 13.20 3.87
C CYS A 236 15.55 13.84 2.47
N ALA A 237 15.15 15.11 2.32
CA ALA A 237 14.95 15.73 1.00
C ALA A 237 16.20 15.67 0.13
N GLU A 238 17.36 16.02 0.67
CA GLU A 238 18.64 16.00 -0.06
C GLU A 238 19.02 14.56 -0.48
N ASP A 239 18.77 13.57 0.38
CA ASP A 239 19.06 12.17 0.09
C ASP A 239 18.14 11.63 -0.99
N ILE A 240 16.85 12.04 -1.00
CA ILE A 240 15.88 11.67 -2.04
C ILE A 240 16.25 12.31 -3.39
N GLU A 241 16.64 13.59 -3.40
CA GLU A 241 17.09 14.27 -4.61
C GLU A 241 18.34 13.60 -5.20
N ALA A 242 19.28 13.18 -4.34
CA ALA A 242 20.47 12.45 -4.76
C ALA A 242 20.11 11.11 -5.46
N GLN A 243 19.09 10.39 -5.00
CA GLN A 243 18.64 9.16 -5.67
C GLN A 243 18.10 9.44 -7.08
N VAL A 244 17.40 10.56 -7.30
CA VAL A 244 16.89 10.94 -8.63
C VAL A 244 18.03 11.18 -9.63
N LEU A 245 19.16 11.70 -9.18
CA LEU A 245 20.32 11.97 -10.02
C LEU A 245 21.14 10.70 -10.36
N HIS A 246 20.99 9.63 -9.58
CA HIS A 246 21.73 8.39 -9.76
C HIS A 246 20.95 7.33 -10.56
N ASP A 247 19.63 7.49 -10.72
CA ASP A 247 18.81 6.56 -11.50
C ASP A 247 19.13 6.71 -12.99
N GLU A 248 19.93 5.81 -13.53
CA GLU A 248 20.08 5.64 -14.97
C GLU A 248 18.76 5.05 -15.56
N PRO A 249 18.39 5.43 -16.81
CA PRO A 249 17.12 4.95 -17.42
C PRO A 249 16.97 3.42 -17.49
N GLU A 250 18.08 2.67 -17.55
CA GLU A 250 18.07 1.20 -17.62
C GLU A 250 17.71 0.53 -16.28
N GLU A 251 17.91 1.19 -15.13
CA GLU A 251 17.59 0.65 -13.81
C GLU A 251 16.08 0.71 -13.54
N LEU A 252 15.42 1.73 -14.06
CA LEU A 252 13.97 1.89 -13.96
C LEU A 252 13.21 0.74 -14.62
N ASP A 253 13.67 0.30 -15.81
CA ASP A 253 13.07 -0.82 -16.55
C ASP A 253 13.24 -2.16 -15.81
N SER A 254 14.32 -2.33 -15.04
CA SER A 254 14.56 -3.55 -14.26
C SER A 254 13.66 -3.64 -13.01
N LEU A 255 13.36 -2.52 -12.37
CA LEU A 255 12.43 -2.43 -11.23
C LEU A 255 10.97 -2.69 -11.65
N LEU A 256 10.68 -2.49 -12.94
CA LEU A 256 9.36 -2.64 -13.55
C LEU A 256 9.23 -3.97 -14.30
N ALA A 257 10.31 -4.76 -14.41
CA ALA A 257 10.30 -6.04 -15.11
C ALA A 257 9.30 -6.99 -14.43
N VAL A 258 8.20 -7.25 -15.12
CA VAL A 258 7.29 -8.33 -14.76
C VAL A 258 8.07 -9.64 -14.93
N PRO A 259 8.11 -10.55 -13.92
CA PRO A 259 8.73 -11.85 -14.08
C PRO A 259 8.13 -12.52 -15.31
N GLN A 260 8.99 -12.91 -16.27
CA GLN A 260 8.51 -13.75 -17.39
C GLN A 260 8.05 -15.08 -16.78
N PRO A 261 6.88 -15.60 -17.16
CA PRO A 261 6.47 -16.93 -16.71
C PRO A 261 7.59 -17.91 -17.08
N ASP A 262 8.08 -18.67 -16.08
CA ASP A 262 9.07 -19.72 -16.28
C ASP A 262 8.68 -20.57 -17.49
N GLU A 263 9.62 -20.81 -18.39
CA GLU A 263 9.39 -21.70 -19.54
C GLU A 263 8.84 -23.04 -19.01
N PRO A 264 7.82 -23.62 -19.67
CA PRO A 264 7.23 -24.87 -19.19
C PRO A 264 8.28 -25.95 -19.16
N LEU A 265 8.50 -26.57 -17.99
CA LEU A 265 9.37 -27.72 -17.70
C LEU A 265 8.86 -29.02 -18.37
N PHE A 266 8.42 -28.96 -19.61
CA PHE A 266 8.13 -30.14 -20.41
C PHE A 266 8.93 -30.09 -21.72
N SER A 267 10.12 -30.62 -21.65
CA SER A 267 10.80 -31.15 -22.82
C SER A 267 9.92 -32.30 -23.35
N THR A 268 9.27 -32.08 -24.46
CA THR A 268 8.67 -33.16 -25.25
C THR A 268 9.80 -34.03 -25.78
N GLY A 269 10.18 -35.03 -24.99
CA GLY A 269 11.00 -36.15 -25.52
C GLY A 269 10.17 -36.86 -26.57
N GLU A 270 10.61 -36.81 -27.84
CA GLU A 270 10.10 -37.68 -28.90
C GLU A 270 10.29 -39.13 -28.50
N PRO A 271 9.28 -39.99 -28.65
CA PRO A 271 9.48 -41.43 -28.41
C PRO A 271 10.35 -41.98 -29.56
N ALA A 272 11.49 -42.57 -29.19
CA ALA A 272 12.32 -43.33 -30.10
C ALA A 272 11.48 -44.46 -30.75
N VAL A 273 11.34 -44.43 -32.04
CA VAL A 273 10.78 -45.55 -32.81
C VAL A 273 11.81 -46.70 -32.76
N SER A 274 11.52 -47.76 -32.03
CA SER A 274 12.27 -49.01 -32.08
C SER A 274 11.69 -49.87 -33.19
N ASP A 275 12.51 -50.11 -34.23
CA ASP A 275 12.31 -51.14 -35.23
C ASP A 275 12.15 -52.53 -34.54
N TRP A 276 11.03 -53.19 -34.85
CA TRP A 276 10.95 -54.64 -34.78
C TRP A 276 10.42 -55.17 -36.10
N MET A 277 11.30 -55.97 -36.78
CA MET A 277 10.92 -56.92 -37.81
C MET A 277 9.94 -57.96 -37.27
#